data_c53984b6090a7ad9e24f730ee58b61e8
#
_entry.id   c53984b6090a7ad9e24f730ee58b61e8
#
_cell.length_a   1.000
_cell.length_b   1.000
_cell.length_c   1.000
_cell.angle_alpha   90.00
_cell.angle_beta   90.00
_cell.angle_gamma   90.00
#
_symmetry.space_group_name_H-M   'P 1'
#
loop_
_entity.id
_entity.type
_entity.pdbx_description
1 polymer ?
#
loop_
_entity_poly.entity_id
_entity_poly.type
_entity_poly.pdbx_seq_one_letter_code
_entity_poly.pdbx_strand_id
1 'polypeptide(L)'
;MLNYEISGKGNENLVMLHGFMENLMIWEDLEARLSNDFTLIKIDLPGHGLSKMYAEIHSMELMAEEVKKVTDQLGLKNFHLLGHSMGGYVSLAFAELFSDDLKSLTLFFSTYFADDDEKKEQRQKSLRIIKEAFPTYVSAGIPNLFNPNEKDTLEGKMNFAKKIALSTKNEGVLAAVKGMIERT
;
A
#
# COMPACT_ATOMS: atom_id res chain seq x y z
N MET A 1 13.79 -8.26 5.54
CA MET A 1 12.72 -8.73 4.65
C MET A 1 11.41 -8.14 5.11
N LEU A 2 10.51 -7.83 4.18
CA LEU A 2 9.16 -7.38 4.49
C LEU A 2 8.36 -8.46 5.20
N ASN A 3 7.43 -8.02 6.04
CA ASN A 3 6.40 -8.88 6.62
C ASN A 3 5.37 -9.25 5.56
N TYR A 4 4.93 -10.50 5.52
CA TYR A 4 3.89 -10.95 4.62
C TYR A 4 3.08 -12.09 5.23
N GLU A 5 1.89 -12.29 4.72
CA GLU A 5 1.01 -13.43 5.02
C GLU A 5 0.59 -14.13 3.74
N ILE A 6 0.49 -15.46 3.82
CA ILE A 6 0.01 -16.29 2.72
C ILE A 6 -1.29 -16.96 3.16
N SER A 7 -2.31 -16.88 2.31
CA SER A 7 -3.60 -17.51 2.52
C SER A 7 -4.22 -17.96 1.19
N GLY A 8 -5.41 -18.59 1.27
CA GLY A 8 -6.06 -19.12 0.07
C GLY A 8 -5.50 -20.47 -0.37
N LYS A 9 -6.14 -21.06 -1.39
CA LYS A 9 -5.87 -22.42 -1.87
C LYS A 9 -5.95 -22.57 -3.39
N GLY A 10 -6.06 -21.45 -4.12
CA GLY A 10 -6.07 -21.43 -5.58
C GLY A 10 -4.68 -21.71 -6.16
N ASN A 11 -4.67 -22.08 -7.43
CA ASN A 11 -3.41 -22.43 -8.14
C ASN A 11 -2.68 -21.20 -8.69
N GLU A 12 -3.35 -20.05 -8.76
CA GLU A 12 -2.76 -18.79 -9.23
C GLU A 12 -2.33 -17.94 -8.04
N ASN A 13 -1.15 -17.32 -8.14
CA ASN A 13 -0.63 -16.45 -7.10
C ASN A 13 -1.06 -15.00 -7.34
N LEU A 14 -1.61 -14.36 -6.30
CA LEU A 14 -1.95 -12.95 -6.29
C LEU A 14 -1.19 -12.23 -5.16
N VAL A 15 -0.23 -11.40 -5.54
CA VAL A 15 0.50 -10.51 -4.63
C VAL A 15 -0.30 -9.22 -4.44
N MET A 16 -0.53 -8.82 -3.18
CA MET A 16 -1.41 -7.71 -2.81
C MET A 16 -0.64 -6.67 -2.00
N LEU A 17 -0.54 -5.44 -2.54
CA LEU A 17 0.16 -4.31 -1.95
C LEU A 17 -0.83 -3.25 -1.48
N HIS A 18 -0.81 -2.94 -0.19
CA HIS A 18 -1.70 -1.98 0.46
C HIS A 18 -1.35 -0.51 0.14
N GLY A 19 -2.23 0.41 0.52
CA GLY A 19 -2.06 1.85 0.33
C GLY A 19 -1.29 2.56 1.45
N PHE A 20 -1.27 3.88 1.37
CA PHE A 20 -0.63 4.77 2.33
C PHE A 20 -1.31 4.72 3.69
N MET A 21 -0.54 4.61 4.77
CA MET A 21 -1.02 4.44 6.16
C MET A 21 -1.89 3.18 6.38
N GLU A 22 -1.75 2.19 5.53
CA GLU A 22 -2.43 0.90 5.63
C GLU A 22 -1.44 -0.22 6.00
N ASN A 23 -1.93 -1.43 6.09
CA ASN A 23 -1.15 -2.65 6.21
C ASN A 23 -1.91 -3.82 5.56
N LEU A 24 -1.36 -5.02 5.62
CA LEU A 24 -1.95 -6.21 4.98
C LEU A 24 -3.37 -6.56 5.47
N MET A 25 -3.81 -6.05 6.62
CA MET A 25 -5.15 -6.33 7.16
C MET A 25 -6.29 -5.69 6.34
N ILE A 26 -6.00 -4.68 5.51
CA ILE A 26 -7.05 -4.08 4.66
C ILE A 26 -7.66 -5.07 3.67
N TRP A 27 -6.98 -6.19 3.43
CA TRP A 27 -7.37 -7.19 2.45
C TRP A 27 -8.37 -8.23 2.98
N GLU A 28 -8.77 -8.21 4.27
CA GLU A 28 -9.63 -9.22 4.88
C GLU A 28 -10.93 -9.49 4.10
N ASP A 29 -11.64 -8.43 3.69
CA ASP A 29 -12.90 -8.58 2.95
C ASP A 29 -12.68 -9.15 1.53
N LEU A 30 -11.56 -8.78 0.90
CA LEU A 30 -11.22 -9.26 -0.44
C LEU A 30 -10.66 -10.68 -0.39
N GLU A 31 -9.87 -10.99 0.63
CA GLU A 31 -9.37 -12.34 0.92
C GLU A 31 -10.52 -13.34 1.03
N ALA A 32 -11.57 -13.01 1.77
CA ALA A 32 -12.75 -13.89 1.92
C ALA A 32 -13.41 -14.23 0.58
N ARG A 33 -13.29 -13.38 -0.42
CA ARG A 33 -13.85 -13.57 -1.77
C ARG A 33 -12.92 -14.29 -2.73
N LEU A 34 -11.62 -14.10 -2.60
CA LEU A 34 -10.62 -14.55 -3.58
C LEU A 34 -9.86 -15.81 -3.15
N SER A 35 -9.94 -16.22 -1.87
CA SER A 35 -9.14 -17.30 -1.30
C SER A 35 -9.41 -18.69 -1.89
N ASN A 36 -10.52 -18.89 -2.61
CA ASN A 36 -10.80 -20.13 -3.32
C ASN A 36 -10.11 -20.21 -4.68
N ASP A 37 -9.89 -19.05 -5.33
CA ASP A 37 -9.40 -18.97 -6.70
C ASP A 37 -7.89 -18.70 -6.74
N PHE A 38 -7.35 -18.02 -5.71
CA PHE A 38 -5.97 -17.60 -5.63
C PHE A 38 -5.28 -18.09 -4.36
N THR A 39 -3.96 -18.29 -4.44
CA THR A 39 -3.05 -18.19 -3.32
C THR A 39 -2.69 -16.70 -3.16
N LEU A 40 -3.07 -16.11 -2.03
CA LEU A 40 -2.95 -14.68 -1.75
C LEU A 40 -1.69 -14.41 -0.96
N ILE A 41 -0.82 -13.52 -1.45
CA ILE A 41 0.40 -13.07 -0.77
C ILE A 41 0.22 -11.59 -0.43
N LYS A 42 -0.19 -11.31 0.82
CA LYS A 42 -0.41 -9.96 1.33
C LYS A 42 0.87 -9.46 1.97
N ILE A 43 1.36 -8.30 1.56
CA ILE A 43 2.67 -7.77 1.99
C ILE A 43 2.49 -6.43 2.70
N ASP A 44 3.13 -6.28 3.87
CA ASP A 44 3.33 -4.96 4.50
C ASP A 44 4.49 -4.24 3.80
N LEU A 45 4.22 -3.09 3.18
CA LEU A 45 5.22 -2.27 2.53
C LEU A 45 6.23 -1.66 3.52
N PRO A 46 7.43 -1.24 3.10
CA PRO A 46 8.44 -0.63 3.97
C PRO A 46 7.88 0.45 4.90
N GLY A 47 8.16 0.34 6.20
CA GLY A 47 7.71 1.29 7.22
C GLY A 47 6.24 1.19 7.62
N HIS A 48 5.50 0.20 7.10
CA HIS A 48 4.09 -0.05 7.42
C HIS A 48 3.90 -1.43 8.07
N GLY A 49 2.81 -1.59 8.82
CA GLY A 49 2.50 -2.83 9.51
C GLY A 49 3.66 -3.32 10.37
N LEU A 50 4.10 -4.56 10.15
CA LEU A 50 5.25 -5.16 10.84
C LEU A 50 6.57 -5.03 10.05
N SER A 51 6.55 -4.44 8.86
CA SER A 51 7.75 -4.18 8.05
C SER A 51 8.58 -3.04 8.61
N LYS A 52 9.91 -3.21 8.58
CA LYS A 52 10.86 -2.23 9.09
C LYS A 52 11.03 -1.03 8.14
N MET A 53 11.65 0.01 8.66
CA MET A 53 12.23 1.08 7.85
C MET A 53 13.43 0.54 7.06
N TYR A 54 13.58 0.99 5.80
CA TYR A 54 14.69 0.61 4.92
C TYR A 54 15.55 1.83 4.53
N ALA A 55 14.94 3.02 4.48
CA ALA A 55 15.61 4.27 4.16
C ALA A 55 14.84 5.46 4.74
N GLU A 56 15.40 6.67 4.66
CA GLU A 56 14.71 7.92 5.02
C GLU A 56 13.66 8.35 3.97
N ILE A 57 13.80 7.87 2.74
CA ILE A 57 12.86 8.04 1.64
C ILE A 57 12.53 6.64 1.12
N HIS A 58 11.27 6.29 1.14
CA HIS A 58 10.78 5.05 0.54
C HIS A 58 10.29 5.36 -0.87
N SER A 59 11.20 5.42 -1.86
CA SER A 59 10.80 5.56 -3.25
C SER A 59 9.98 4.34 -3.71
N MET A 60 9.23 4.49 -4.79
CA MET A 60 8.40 3.40 -5.31
C MET A 60 9.28 2.25 -5.80
N GLU A 61 10.44 2.57 -6.38
CA GLU A 61 11.43 1.61 -6.84
C GLU A 61 12.04 0.82 -5.67
N LEU A 62 12.46 1.50 -4.59
CA LEU A 62 12.95 0.84 -3.38
C LEU A 62 11.90 -0.12 -2.81
N MET A 63 10.63 0.33 -2.72
CA MET A 63 9.56 -0.54 -2.25
C MET A 63 9.35 -1.73 -3.17
N ALA A 64 9.41 -1.53 -4.51
CA ALA A 64 9.29 -2.60 -5.50
C ALA A 64 10.43 -3.62 -5.39
N GLU A 65 11.67 -3.18 -5.19
CA GLU A 65 12.82 -4.05 -4.96
C GLU A 65 12.67 -4.89 -3.68
N GLU A 66 12.11 -4.32 -2.61
CA GLU A 66 11.86 -5.07 -1.38
C GLU A 66 10.71 -6.09 -1.56
N VAL A 67 9.68 -5.76 -2.35
CA VAL A 67 8.64 -6.71 -2.75
C VAL A 67 9.25 -7.84 -3.59
N LYS A 68 10.14 -7.50 -4.54
CA LYS A 68 10.86 -8.49 -5.37
C LYS A 68 11.61 -9.51 -4.53
N LYS A 69 12.26 -9.09 -3.45
CA LYS A 69 12.96 -10.01 -2.53
C LYS A 69 12.01 -11.02 -1.88
N VAL A 70 10.78 -10.60 -1.55
CA VAL A 70 9.75 -11.52 -1.02
C VAL A 70 9.32 -12.51 -2.09
N THR A 71 8.99 -12.02 -3.30
CA THR A 71 8.54 -12.90 -4.40
C THR A 71 9.62 -13.88 -4.83
N ASP A 72 10.89 -13.48 -4.84
CA ASP A 72 12.03 -14.36 -5.13
C ASP A 72 12.22 -15.44 -4.05
N GLN A 73 12.12 -15.07 -2.76
CA GLN A 73 12.21 -16.04 -1.67
C GLN A 73 11.11 -17.10 -1.75
N LEU A 74 9.91 -16.70 -2.18
CA LEU A 74 8.78 -17.60 -2.38
C LEU A 74 8.83 -18.38 -3.71
N GLY A 75 9.83 -18.10 -4.57
CA GLY A 75 9.97 -18.73 -5.87
C GLY A 75 8.85 -18.37 -6.86
N LEU A 76 8.20 -17.21 -6.67
CA LEU A 76 7.07 -16.80 -7.48
C LEU A 76 7.52 -16.32 -8.86
N LYS A 77 6.87 -16.83 -9.89
CA LYS A 77 6.97 -16.41 -11.29
C LYS A 77 5.58 -16.38 -11.91
N ASN A 78 5.39 -15.51 -12.90
CA ASN A 78 4.10 -15.38 -13.59
C ASN A 78 2.91 -15.21 -12.62
N PHE A 79 3.04 -14.29 -11.65
CA PHE A 79 2.00 -14.00 -10.68
C PHE A 79 1.19 -12.76 -11.05
N HIS A 80 0.01 -12.64 -10.45
CA HIS A 80 -0.82 -11.44 -10.52
C HIS A 80 -0.38 -10.46 -9.44
N LEU A 81 -0.26 -9.17 -9.78
CA LEU A 81 0.08 -8.11 -8.84
C LEU A 81 -1.08 -7.12 -8.73
N LEU A 82 -1.60 -6.92 -7.53
CA LEU A 82 -2.66 -5.97 -7.23
C LEU A 82 -2.15 -4.92 -6.25
N GLY A 83 -2.18 -3.65 -6.63
CA GLY A 83 -1.77 -2.54 -5.78
C GLY A 83 -2.90 -1.57 -5.52
N HIS A 84 -3.20 -1.32 -4.23
CA HIS A 84 -4.17 -0.33 -3.79
C HIS A 84 -3.50 1.02 -3.58
N SER A 85 -4.04 2.09 -4.18
CA SER A 85 -3.57 3.47 -3.95
C SER A 85 -2.04 3.60 -4.11
N MET A 86 -1.28 3.91 -3.04
CA MET A 86 0.19 3.92 -3.05
C MET A 86 0.78 2.56 -3.47
N GLY A 87 0.18 1.43 -3.06
CA GLY A 87 0.59 0.11 -3.52
C GLY A 87 0.51 -0.05 -5.04
N GLY A 88 -0.41 0.68 -5.70
CA GLY A 88 -0.47 0.75 -7.15
C GLY A 88 0.74 1.47 -7.76
N TYR A 89 1.27 2.51 -7.11
CA TYR A 89 2.50 3.19 -7.54
C TYR A 89 3.71 2.25 -7.43
N VAL A 90 3.79 1.52 -6.32
CA VAL A 90 4.82 0.48 -6.12
C VAL A 90 4.70 -0.62 -7.17
N SER A 91 3.47 -1.01 -7.52
CA SER A 91 3.20 -2.03 -8.54
C SER A 91 3.60 -1.57 -9.95
N LEU A 92 3.48 -0.28 -10.26
CA LEU A 92 3.97 0.30 -11.52
C LEU A 92 5.50 0.25 -11.58
N ALA A 93 6.19 0.68 -10.52
CA ALA A 93 7.64 0.56 -10.42
C ALA A 93 8.11 -0.91 -10.50
N PHE A 94 7.36 -1.84 -9.88
CA PHE A 94 7.63 -3.27 -10.00
C PHE A 94 7.49 -3.76 -11.46
N ALA A 95 6.44 -3.33 -12.16
CA ALA A 95 6.23 -3.71 -13.56
C ALA A 95 7.31 -3.14 -14.49
N GLU A 96 7.82 -1.94 -14.20
CA GLU A 96 8.94 -1.35 -14.95
C GLU A 96 10.24 -2.14 -14.76
N LEU A 97 10.55 -2.53 -13.51
CA LEU A 97 11.80 -3.19 -13.16
C LEU A 97 11.80 -4.71 -13.41
N PHE A 98 10.64 -5.37 -13.27
CA PHE A 98 10.51 -6.83 -13.20
C PHE A 98 9.30 -7.37 -13.98
N SER A 99 9.00 -6.80 -15.14
CA SER A 99 7.82 -7.17 -15.97
C SER A 99 7.70 -8.66 -16.26
N ASP A 100 8.85 -9.35 -16.45
CA ASP A 100 8.90 -10.78 -16.80
C ASP A 100 8.37 -11.70 -15.67
N ASP A 101 8.24 -11.21 -14.47
CA ASP A 101 7.68 -11.94 -13.34
C ASP A 101 6.15 -11.84 -13.26
N LEU A 102 5.55 -10.92 -14.03
CA LEU A 102 4.12 -10.62 -13.93
C LEU A 102 3.29 -11.33 -14.99
N LYS A 103 2.18 -11.92 -14.55
CA LYS A 103 1.08 -12.38 -15.38
C LYS A 103 0.09 -11.26 -15.69
N SER A 104 -0.19 -10.43 -14.71
CA SER A 104 -1.01 -9.22 -14.84
C SER A 104 -0.73 -8.21 -13.73
N LEU A 105 -1.10 -6.97 -14.00
CA LEU A 105 -1.07 -5.85 -13.06
C LEU A 105 -2.47 -5.27 -12.90
N THR A 106 -2.92 -5.07 -11.67
CA THR A 106 -4.20 -4.41 -11.35
C THR A 106 -3.95 -3.18 -10.46
N LEU A 107 -4.37 -2.02 -10.94
CA LEU A 107 -4.39 -0.78 -10.18
C LEU A 107 -5.77 -0.63 -9.52
N PHE A 108 -5.83 -0.82 -8.20
CA PHE A 108 -7.04 -0.77 -7.42
C PHE A 108 -7.15 0.57 -6.70
N PHE A 109 -8.12 1.41 -7.08
CA PHE A 109 -8.23 2.80 -6.61
C PHE A 109 -6.90 3.56 -6.67
N SER A 110 -6.17 3.41 -7.77
CA SER A 110 -4.87 4.02 -8.01
C SER A 110 -4.81 4.67 -9.40
N THR A 111 -3.71 5.33 -9.71
CA THR A 111 -3.46 5.98 -10.99
C THR A 111 -2.06 5.71 -11.49
N TYR A 112 -1.89 5.71 -12.82
CA TYR A 112 -0.58 5.63 -13.49
C TYR A 112 0.03 7.00 -13.79
N PHE A 113 -0.73 8.09 -13.60
CA PHE A 113 -0.20 9.45 -13.78
C PHE A 113 0.71 9.85 -12.63
N ALA A 114 1.81 10.54 -12.96
CA ALA A 114 2.62 11.24 -11.97
C ALA A 114 1.80 12.31 -11.23
N ASP A 115 2.24 12.66 -10.02
CA ASP A 115 1.67 13.81 -9.33
C ASP A 115 2.04 15.11 -10.07
N ASP A 116 1.06 15.96 -10.29
CA ASP A 116 1.28 17.34 -10.75
C ASP A 116 1.89 18.22 -9.64
N ASP A 117 2.26 19.44 -9.98
CA ASP A 117 2.90 20.36 -9.03
C ASP A 117 1.99 20.68 -7.84
N GLU A 118 0.68 20.81 -8.05
CA GLU A 118 -0.28 21.06 -6.98
C GLU A 118 -0.32 19.88 -6.00
N LYS A 119 -0.35 18.65 -6.51
CA LYS A 119 -0.35 17.44 -5.70
C LYS A 119 0.94 17.28 -4.93
N LYS A 120 2.08 17.56 -5.56
CA LYS A 120 3.39 17.56 -4.89
C LYS A 120 3.44 18.58 -3.76
N GLU A 121 2.92 19.80 -3.99
CA GLU A 121 2.83 20.83 -2.95
C GLU A 121 1.93 20.39 -1.77
N GLN A 122 0.78 19.77 -2.06
CA GLN A 122 -0.10 19.21 -1.02
C GLN A 122 0.62 18.15 -0.18
N ARG A 123 1.43 17.27 -0.81
CA ARG A 123 2.24 16.29 -0.07
C ARG A 123 3.33 16.95 0.77
N GLN A 124 3.99 17.99 0.25
CA GLN A 124 4.96 18.76 1.02
C GLN A 124 4.33 19.39 2.29
N LYS A 125 3.13 19.96 2.16
CA LYS A 125 2.37 20.48 3.31
C LYS A 125 2.01 19.38 4.31
N SER A 126 1.65 18.19 3.82
CA SER A 126 1.30 17.05 4.68
C SER A 126 2.48 16.55 5.52
N LEU A 127 3.73 16.62 5.03
CA LEU A 127 4.91 16.23 5.80
C LEU A 127 5.01 16.97 7.13
N ARG A 128 4.74 18.28 7.12
CA ARG A 128 4.75 19.07 8.35
C ARG A 128 3.65 18.64 9.31
N ILE A 129 2.42 18.49 8.80
CA ILE A 129 1.26 18.13 9.63
C ILE A 129 1.47 16.72 10.23
N ILE A 130 1.96 15.77 9.45
CA ILE A 130 2.25 14.40 9.90
C ILE A 130 3.31 14.44 11.00
N LYS A 131 4.37 15.22 10.83
CA LYS A 131 5.45 15.34 11.82
C LYS A 131 4.96 15.92 13.13
N GLU A 132 4.12 16.95 13.10
CA GLU A 132 3.68 17.73 14.27
C GLU A 132 2.41 17.16 14.92
N ALA A 133 1.50 16.58 14.14
CA ALA A 133 0.15 16.22 14.58
C ALA A 133 -0.43 15.00 13.82
N PHE A 134 0.29 13.90 13.76
CA PHE A 134 -0.11 12.70 13.02
C PHE A 134 -1.51 12.18 13.36
N PRO A 135 -1.93 12.07 14.64
CA PRO A 135 -3.29 11.64 14.96
C PRO A 135 -4.38 12.56 14.39
N THR A 136 -4.12 13.88 14.36
CA THR A 136 -5.04 14.86 13.76
C THR A 136 -5.11 14.68 12.25
N TYR A 137 -3.97 14.47 11.59
CA TYR A 137 -3.91 14.17 10.16
C TYR A 137 -4.74 12.94 9.78
N VAL A 138 -4.59 11.84 10.53
CA VAL A 138 -5.37 10.62 10.34
C VAL A 138 -6.86 10.85 10.56
N SER A 139 -7.22 11.52 11.66
CA SER A 139 -8.62 11.77 12.04
C SER A 139 -9.37 12.64 11.03
N ALA A 140 -8.67 13.59 10.41
CA ALA A 140 -9.22 14.46 9.38
C ALA A 140 -9.25 13.78 7.99
N GLY A 141 -8.22 12.99 7.66
CA GLY A 141 -8.04 12.41 6.34
C GLY A 141 -8.90 11.18 6.08
N ILE A 142 -8.91 10.22 7.00
CA ILE A 142 -9.58 8.92 6.78
C ILE A 142 -11.07 9.06 6.41
N PRO A 143 -11.90 9.91 7.06
CA PRO A 143 -13.30 10.03 6.69
C PRO A 143 -13.56 10.52 5.26
N ASN A 144 -12.59 11.19 4.63
CA ASN A 144 -12.70 11.69 3.26
C ASN A 144 -12.45 10.59 2.21
N LEU A 145 -11.98 9.41 2.62
CA LEU A 145 -11.81 8.25 1.74
C LEU A 145 -13.12 7.46 1.55
N PHE A 146 -14.14 7.78 2.34
CA PHE A 146 -15.44 7.08 2.32
C PHE A 146 -16.53 7.94 1.70
N ASN A 147 -17.52 7.28 1.10
CA ASN A 147 -18.69 7.95 0.55
C ASN A 147 -19.40 8.77 1.65
N PRO A 148 -19.54 10.11 1.50
CA PRO A 148 -20.15 10.95 2.52
C PRO A 148 -21.60 10.59 2.85
N ASN A 149 -22.33 9.97 1.89
CA ASN A 149 -23.72 9.58 2.07
C ASN A 149 -23.88 8.21 2.80
N GLU A 150 -22.81 7.49 3.04
CA GLU A 150 -22.80 6.15 3.66
C GLU A 150 -22.01 6.12 4.98
N LYS A 151 -21.64 7.27 5.52
CA LYS A 151 -20.78 7.36 6.71
C LYS A 151 -21.34 6.61 7.92
N ASP A 152 -22.64 6.65 8.13
CA ASP A 152 -23.29 5.98 9.27
C ASP A 152 -23.20 4.45 9.14
N THR A 153 -23.36 3.92 7.93
CA THR A 153 -23.26 2.47 7.66
C THR A 153 -21.82 1.97 7.61
N LEU A 154 -20.86 2.87 7.33
CA LEU A 154 -19.44 2.57 7.20
C LEU A 154 -18.61 2.95 8.44
N GLU A 155 -19.24 3.37 9.54
CA GLU A 155 -18.54 3.80 10.75
C GLU A 155 -17.54 2.76 11.26
N GLY A 156 -17.91 1.48 11.28
CA GLY A 156 -17.03 0.39 11.68
C GLY A 156 -15.80 0.28 10.78
N LYS A 157 -15.97 0.42 9.45
CA LYS A 157 -14.86 0.39 8.49
C LYS A 157 -13.97 1.63 8.60
N MET A 158 -14.54 2.81 8.82
CA MET A 158 -13.76 4.03 9.09
C MET A 158 -12.93 3.91 10.38
N ASN A 159 -13.50 3.36 11.44
CA ASN A 159 -12.79 3.15 12.70
C ASN A 159 -11.67 2.11 12.55
N PHE A 160 -11.90 1.05 11.78
CA PHE A 160 -10.87 0.07 11.42
C PHE A 160 -9.72 0.73 10.64
N ALA A 161 -10.03 1.50 9.59
CA ALA A 161 -9.02 2.23 8.81
C ALA A 161 -8.21 3.22 9.67
N LYS A 162 -8.88 3.97 10.56
CA LYS A 162 -8.20 4.87 11.52
C LYS A 162 -7.27 4.10 12.46
N LYS A 163 -7.70 2.95 12.97
CA LYS A 163 -6.88 2.12 13.85
C LYS A 163 -5.63 1.63 13.14
N ILE A 164 -5.73 1.15 11.91
CA ILE A 164 -4.60 0.73 11.09
C ILE A 164 -3.65 1.92 10.86
N ALA A 165 -4.18 3.06 10.39
CA ALA A 165 -3.37 4.25 10.13
C ALA A 165 -2.60 4.71 11.37
N LEU A 166 -3.24 4.78 12.53
CA LEU A 166 -2.62 5.17 13.80
C LEU A 166 -1.60 4.15 14.33
N SER A 167 -1.63 2.90 13.90
CA SER A 167 -0.64 1.89 14.25
C SER A 167 0.64 1.99 13.42
N THR A 168 0.62 2.72 12.30
CA THR A 168 1.80 2.95 11.45
C THR A 168 2.74 3.96 12.12
N LYS A 169 4.04 3.64 12.17
CA LYS A 169 5.04 4.54 12.75
C LYS A 169 5.19 5.80 11.91
N ASN A 170 5.30 6.93 12.59
CA ASN A 170 5.38 8.25 11.96
C ASN A 170 6.53 8.35 10.93
N GLU A 171 7.70 7.77 11.25
CA GLU A 171 8.85 7.73 10.36
C GLU A 171 8.54 7.00 9.03
N GLY A 172 7.80 5.89 9.09
CA GLY A 172 7.37 5.13 7.90
C GLY A 172 6.45 5.95 7.02
N VAL A 173 5.48 6.64 7.64
CA VAL A 173 4.54 7.52 6.95
C VAL A 173 5.27 8.67 6.25
N LEU A 174 6.22 9.33 6.95
CA LEU A 174 7.02 10.41 6.38
C LEU A 174 7.90 9.93 5.22
N ALA A 175 8.55 8.78 5.36
CA ALA A 175 9.38 8.20 4.30
C ALA A 175 8.56 7.88 3.04
N ALA A 176 7.34 7.35 3.20
CA ALA A 176 6.44 7.06 2.11
C ALA A 176 5.94 8.31 1.39
N VAL A 177 5.59 9.39 2.14
CA VAL A 177 5.20 10.68 1.52
C VAL A 177 6.33 11.24 0.68
N LYS A 178 7.57 11.23 1.19
CA LYS A 178 8.75 11.67 0.43
C LYS A 178 8.90 10.88 -0.87
N GLY A 179 8.80 9.55 -0.83
CA GLY A 179 8.86 8.70 -2.01
C GLY A 179 7.75 8.98 -3.02
N MET A 180 6.53 9.25 -2.56
CA MET A 180 5.43 9.64 -3.46
C MET A 180 5.64 11.01 -4.13
N ILE A 181 6.35 11.96 -3.48
CA ILE A 181 6.70 13.27 -4.08
C ILE A 181 7.71 13.09 -5.23
N GLU A 182 8.65 12.16 -5.08
CA GLU A 182 9.70 11.90 -6.07
C GLU A 182 9.21 11.07 -7.26
N ARG A 183 8.04 10.47 -7.18
CA ARG A 183 7.47 9.61 -8.22
C ARG A 183 7.29 10.36 -9.55
N THR A 184 7.81 9.79 -10.63
CA THR A 184 7.68 10.25 -12.03
C THR A 184 6.58 9.50 -12.77
#